data_b7ad49af4d08ef156a099e90300f5106
#
_entry.id   b7ad49af4d08ef156a099e90300f5106
#
_cell.length_a   1.000
_cell.length_b   1.000
_cell.length_c   1.000
_cell.angle_alpha   90.00
_cell.angle_beta   90.00
_cell.angle_gamma   90.00
#
_symmetry.space_group_name_H-M   'P 1'
#
loop_
_entity.id
_entity.type
_entity.pdbx_description
1 polymer ?
#
loop_
_entity_poly.entity_id
_entity_poly.type
_entity_poly.pdbx_seq_one_letter_code
_entity_poly.pdbx_strand_id
1 'polypeptide(L)'
;MGQIHNIEKLTDCKFLNLYHLNATSVHNTPVSYFVASRAKSINELKIKTGKNTPDGVIIYSLHGEKRDRVVLVRQYRYAIGGYIYEFPAGLVEPNEEFHEGAVREMYEETGLKFTPLKVDPAFEKPYFTTVGMTDESCATVYGYAEGEISKEIGRAHV
;
A
#
# COMPACT_ATOMS: atom_id res chain seq x y z
N MET A 1 5.31 28.65 0.49
CA MET A 1 5.38 27.17 0.59
C MET A 1 6.07 26.85 1.88
N GLY A 2 5.64 25.85 2.65
CA GLY A 2 6.37 25.41 3.83
C GLY A 2 7.77 24.92 3.47
N GLN A 3 8.72 25.02 4.40
CA GLN A 3 10.11 24.63 4.16
C GLN A 3 10.57 23.63 5.22
N ILE A 4 11.15 22.48 4.78
CA ILE A 4 11.76 21.50 5.67
C ILE A 4 13.24 21.86 5.83
N HIS A 5 13.69 21.98 7.08
CA HIS A 5 15.07 22.37 7.41
C HIS A 5 15.94 21.16 7.76
N ASN A 6 15.37 20.20 8.50
CA ASN A 6 16.07 19.00 8.94
C ASN A 6 15.14 17.80 8.99
N ILE A 7 15.70 16.63 8.75
CA ILE A 7 15.04 15.33 8.92
C ILE A 7 15.95 14.47 9.79
N GLU A 8 15.38 13.85 10.79
CA GLU A 8 16.06 12.94 11.71
C GLU A 8 15.37 11.58 11.69
N LYS A 9 16.13 10.49 11.55
CA LYS A 9 15.61 9.12 11.70
C LYS A 9 15.61 8.76 13.18
N LEU A 10 14.42 8.50 13.76
CA LEU A 10 14.28 8.25 15.20
C LEU A 10 14.35 6.76 15.55
N THR A 11 14.05 5.86 14.61
CA THR A 11 14.04 4.40 14.85
C THR A 11 14.83 3.66 13.79
N ASP A 12 15.26 2.45 14.11
CA ASP A 12 15.92 1.55 13.15
C ASP A 12 15.26 0.17 13.16
N CYS A 13 13.98 0.13 12.75
CA CYS A 13 13.18 -1.06 12.70
C CYS A 13 13.22 -1.71 11.30
N LYS A 14 13.03 -3.03 11.26
CA LYS A 14 13.10 -3.80 10.01
C LYS A 14 12.07 -3.35 8.96
N PHE A 15 10.84 -3.04 9.35
CA PHE A 15 9.74 -2.84 8.41
C PHE A 15 9.25 -1.40 8.32
N LEU A 16 9.29 -0.65 9.42
CA LEU A 16 8.75 0.69 9.50
C LEU A 16 9.63 1.54 10.42
N ASN A 17 9.98 2.74 9.98
CA ASN A 17 10.77 3.68 10.74
C ASN A 17 10.01 4.98 10.97
N LEU A 18 10.29 5.65 12.09
CA LEU A 18 9.78 6.96 12.42
C LEU A 18 10.84 8.01 12.07
N TYR A 19 10.42 9.06 11.40
CA TYR A 19 11.22 10.22 11.05
C TYR A 19 10.60 11.48 11.65
N HIS A 20 11.46 12.37 12.15
CA HIS A 20 11.09 13.69 12.63
C HIS A 20 11.54 14.75 11.63
N LEU A 21 10.62 15.61 11.22
CA LEU A 21 10.86 16.71 10.31
C LEU A 21 10.72 18.03 11.04
N ASN A 22 11.80 18.81 11.07
CA ASN A 22 11.77 20.21 11.51
C ASN A 22 11.51 21.09 10.29
N ALA A 23 10.45 21.85 10.31
CA ALA A 23 9.99 22.64 9.19
C ALA A 23 9.49 24.03 9.62
N THR A 24 9.19 24.87 8.65
CA THR A 24 8.49 26.12 8.82
C THR A 24 7.27 26.15 7.91
N SER A 25 6.13 26.58 8.44
CA SER A 25 4.89 26.73 7.68
C SER A 25 4.97 27.89 6.67
N VAL A 26 3.96 28.03 5.82
CA VAL A 26 3.81 29.20 4.92
C VAL A 26 3.71 30.55 5.64
N HIS A 27 3.39 30.52 6.94
CA HIS A 27 3.29 31.70 7.80
C HIS A 27 4.53 31.87 8.70
N ASN A 28 5.65 31.25 8.37
CA ASN A 28 6.90 31.26 9.16
C ASN A 28 6.75 30.72 10.59
N THR A 29 5.77 29.88 10.84
CA THR A 29 5.59 29.23 12.14
C THR A 29 6.41 27.94 12.18
N PRO A 30 7.19 27.65 13.24
CA PRO A 30 7.88 26.37 13.39
C PRO A 30 6.90 25.20 13.39
N VAL A 31 7.26 24.14 12.69
CA VAL A 31 6.49 22.89 12.59
C VAL A 31 7.39 21.72 12.95
N SER A 32 6.95 20.92 13.91
CA SER A 32 7.54 19.63 14.26
C SER A 32 6.59 18.55 13.73
N TYR A 33 7.03 17.75 12.77
CA TYR A 33 6.20 16.77 12.08
C TYR A 33 6.82 15.38 12.11
N PHE A 34 5.99 14.36 12.36
CA PHE A 34 6.43 12.97 12.42
C PHE A 34 5.85 12.19 11.24
N VAL A 35 6.71 11.41 10.59
CA VAL A 35 6.34 10.55 9.46
C VAL A 35 6.79 9.13 9.74
N ALA A 36 5.87 8.18 9.63
CA ALA A 36 6.21 6.77 9.55
C ALA A 36 6.53 6.41 8.09
N SER A 37 7.62 5.70 7.84
CA SER A 37 8.04 5.34 6.49
C SER A 37 8.70 3.96 6.44
N ARG A 38 8.56 3.27 5.31
CA ARG A 38 9.30 2.03 5.01
C ARG A 38 10.76 2.29 4.62
N ALA A 39 11.11 3.54 4.30
CA ALA A 39 12.47 3.95 3.96
C ALA A 39 13.46 3.52 5.05
N LYS A 40 14.62 3.02 4.64
CA LYS A 40 15.71 2.62 5.55
C LYS A 40 16.62 3.78 5.89
N SER A 41 16.65 4.79 5.04
CA SER A 41 17.46 5.99 5.20
C SER A 41 16.65 7.24 4.82
N ILE A 42 17.14 8.42 5.26
CA ILE A 42 16.56 9.71 4.92
C ILE A 42 16.52 9.91 3.40
N ASN A 43 17.53 9.41 2.68
CA ASN A 43 17.64 9.59 1.23
C ASN A 43 16.61 8.79 0.43
N GLU A 44 16.02 7.75 1.03
CA GLU A 44 14.97 6.93 0.41
C GLU A 44 13.55 7.47 0.65
N LEU A 45 13.35 8.40 1.57
CA LEU A 45 12.07 9.02 1.79
C LEU A 45 11.52 9.62 0.50
N LYS A 46 10.21 9.49 0.26
CA LYS A 46 9.56 10.04 -0.94
C LYS A 46 9.75 11.55 -1.07
N ILE A 47 9.81 12.26 0.04
CA ILE A 47 10.12 13.69 0.05
C ILE A 47 11.53 14.03 -0.46
N LYS A 48 12.48 13.09 -0.36
CA LYS A 48 13.85 13.25 -0.87
C LYS A 48 13.98 12.76 -2.31
N THR A 49 13.36 11.65 -2.63
CA THR A 49 13.42 11.05 -3.98
C THR A 49 12.56 11.80 -4.98
N GLY A 50 11.48 12.45 -4.52
CA GLY A 50 10.48 13.08 -5.38
C GLY A 50 9.66 12.08 -6.20
N LYS A 51 9.83 10.77 -5.94
CA LYS A 51 9.15 9.70 -6.68
C LYS A 51 7.99 9.13 -5.85
N ASN A 52 6.87 8.90 -6.50
CA ASN A 52 5.74 8.19 -5.91
C ASN A 52 5.59 6.80 -6.55
N THR A 53 6.61 5.94 -6.37
CA THR A 53 6.51 4.51 -6.67
C THR A 53 5.63 3.85 -5.60
N PRO A 54 4.69 2.95 -5.96
CA PRO A 54 3.84 2.30 -4.97
C PRO A 54 4.67 1.38 -4.07
N ASP A 55 4.42 1.44 -2.77
CA ASP A 55 4.98 0.50 -1.80
C ASP A 55 4.19 -0.81 -1.79
N GLY A 56 2.93 -0.73 -2.18
CA GLY A 56 2.02 -1.87 -2.23
C GLY A 56 0.97 -1.74 -3.32
N VAL A 57 0.22 -2.83 -3.48
CA VAL A 57 -0.92 -2.91 -4.40
C VAL A 57 -2.18 -3.24 -3.64
N ILE A 58 -3.30 -2.67 -4.07
CA ILE A 58 -4.65 -3.03 -3.66
C ILE A 58 -5.34 -3.64 -4.86
N ILE A 59 -6.00 -4.79 -4.69
CA ILE A 59 -6.54 -5.56 -5.79
C ILE A 59 -8.06 -5.50 -5.77
N TYR A 60 -8.62 -4.74 -6.71
CA TYR A 60 -10.07 -4.71 -6.93
C TYR A 60 -10.44 -5.75 -7.98
N SER A 61 -11.01 -6.86 -7.55
CA SER A 61 -11.34 -7.97 -8.44
C SER A 61 -12.80 -8.35 -8.42
N LEU A 62 -13.35 -8.61 -9.59
CA LEU A 62 -14.68 -9.20 -9.77
C LEU A 62 -14.54 -10.71 -9.95
N HIS A 63 -15.42 -11.47 -9.28
CA HIS A 63 -15.44 -12.92 -9.26
C HIS A 63 -16.82 -13.48 -9.59
N GLY A 64 -16.85 -14.76 -10.01
CA GLY A 64 -18.06 -15.47 -10.40
C GLY A 64 -18.38 -15.34 -11.90
N GLU A 65 -19.21 -16.25 -12.40
CA GLU A 65 -19.60 -16.28 -13.83
C GLU A 65 -20.22 -14.97 -14.31
N LYS A 66 -21.00 -14.32 -13.43
CA LYS A 66 -21.64 -13.03 -13.70
C LYS A 66 -20.79 -11.84 -13.37
N ARG A 67 -19.60 -12.04 -12.76
CA ARG A 67 -18.72 -10.97 -12.29
C ARG A 67 -19.43 -9.97 -11.38
N ASP A 68 -20.28 -10.49 -10.51
CA ASP A 68 -21.20 -9.75 -9.65
C ASP A 68 -20.78 -9.75 -8.17
N ARG A 69 -19.62 -10.33 -7.87
CA ARG A 69 -19.05 -10.41 -6.52
C ARG A 69 -17.64 -9.81 -6.50
N VAL A 70 -17.28 -9.15 -5.41
CA VAL A 70 -15.91 -8.71 -5.15
C VAL A 70 -15.22 -9.69 -4.22
N VAL A 71 -13.91 -9.86 -4.39
CA VAL A 71 -13.08 -10.65 -3.47
C VAL A 71 -12.63 -9.77 -2.33
N LEU A 72 -12.85 -10.23 -1.11
CA LEU A 72 -12.35 -9.60 0.12
C LEU A 72 -11.58 -10.63 0.93
N VAL A 73 -10.62 -10.19 1.71
CA VAL A 73 -9.93 -10.97 2.72
C VAL A 73 -10.37 -10.51 4.11
N ARG A 74 -10.50 -11.44 5.06
CA ARG A 74 -10.74 -11.14 6.46
C ARG A 74 -9.43 -11.26 7.22
N GLN A 75 -8.87 -10.14 7.65
CA GLN A 75 -7.55 -10.08 8.27
C GLN A 75 -7.62 -9.52 9.69
N TYR A 76 -6.84 -10.12 10.61
CA TYR A 76 -6.63 -9.55 11.94
C TYR A 76 -5.63 -8.41 11.86
N ARG A 77 -6.03 -7.22 12.26
CA ARG A 77 -5.16 -6.04 12.30
C ARG A 77 -4.77 -5.73 13.74
N TYR A 78 -3.49 -5.90 14.06
CA TYR A 78 -2.96 -5.67 15.40
C TYR A 78 -3.21 -4.24 15.90
N ALA A 79 -3.16 -3.25 15.02
CA ALA A 79 -3.38 -1.85 15.38
C ALA A 79 -4.75 -1.56 16.00
N ILE A 80 -5.76 -2.38 15.68
CA ILE A 80 -7.13 -2.26 16.23
C ILE A 80 -7.54 -3.44 17.11
N GLY A 81 -6.66 -4.44 17.26
CA GLY A 81 -6.94 -5.65 18.02
C GLY A 81 -8.15 -6.45 17.52
N GLY A 82 -8.44 -6.41 16.21
CA GLY A 82 -9.66 -6.97 15.64
C GLY A 82 -9.54 -7.40 14.19
N TYR A 83 -10.58 -8.08 13.70
CA TYR A 83 -10.70 -8.49 12.31
C TYR A 83 -11.47 -7.45 11.50
N ILE A 84 -10.98 -7.19 10.28
CA ILE A 84 -11.68 -6.40 9.28
C ILE A 84 -11.74 -7.15 7.95
N TYR A 85 -12.67 -6.73 7.08
CA TYR A 85 -12.69 -7.11 5.68
C TYR A 85 -12.02 -6.01 4.87
N GLU A 86 -11.12 -6.42 3.99
CA GLU A 86 -10.38 -5.51 3.12
C GLU A 86 -10.15 -6.15 1.75
N PHE A 87 -9.80 -5.36 0.76
CA PHE A 87 -9.37 -5.91 -0.53
C PHE A 87 -8.06 -6.66 -0.36
N PRO A 88 -7.82 -7.73 -1.14
CA PRO A 88 -6.51 -8.35 -1.20
C PRO A 88 -5.46 -7.29 -1.52
N ALA A 89 -4.36 -7.30 -0.79
CA ALA A 89 -3.34 -6.29 -0.88
C ALA A 89 -2.00 -6.80 -0.36
N GLY A 90 -0.92 -6.37 -0.96
CA GLY A 90 0.41 -6.72 -0.49
C GLY A 90 1.49 -5.74 -0.93
N LEU A 91 2.70 -5.99 -0.50
CA LEU A 91 3.84 -5.14 -0.86
C LEU A 91 4.35 -5.50 -2.26
N VAL A 92 4.76 -4.49 -3.00
CA VAL A 92 5.52 -4.67 -4.24
C VAL A 92 6.96 -5.04 -3.87
N GLU A 93 7.45 -6.15 -4.40
CA GLU A 93 8.82 -6.59 -4.15
C GLU A 93 9.86 -5.75 -4.92
N PRO A 94 11.13 -5.73 -4.49
CA PRO A 94 12.17 -5.03 -5.22
C PRO A 94 12.28 -5.54 -6.68
N ASN A 95 12.19 -4.63 -7.64
CA ASN A 95 12.21 -4.90 -9.09
C ASN A 95 10.98 -5.64 -9.64
N GLU A 96 9.93 -5.79 -8.86
CA GLU A 96 8.63 -6.30 -9.29
C GLU A 96 7.78 -5.16 -9.88
N GLU A 97 7.11 -5.44 -10.98
CA GLU A 97 6.09 -4.53 -11.52
C GLU A 97 4.80 -4.72 -10.72
N PHE A 98 4.09 -3.63 -10.39
CA PHE A 98 2.98 -3.71 -9.42
C PHE A 98 1.78 -4.56 -9.90
N HIS A 99 1.58 -4.73 -11.22
CA HIS A 99 0.57 -5.67 -11.73
C HIS A 99 0.99 -7.13 -11.48
N GLU A 100 2.29 -7.44 -11.60
CA GLU A 100 2.83 -8.77 -11.27
C GLU A 100 2.67 -9.05 -9.77
N GLY A 101 2.98 -8.04 -8.93
CA GLY A 101 2.71 -8.09 -7.50
C GLY A 101 1.25 -8.36 -7.18
N ALA A 102 0.31 -7.72 -7.88
CA ALA A 102 -1.12 -7.97 -7.71
C ALA A 102 -1.52 -9.42 -8.06
N VAL A 103 -0.96 -9.98 -9.13
CA VAL A 103 -1.22 -11.38 -9.51
C VAL A 103 -0.70 -12.34 -8.44
N ARG A 104 0.52 -12.11 -7.96
CA ARG A 104 1.15 -12.92 -6.90
C ARG A 104 0.36 -12.84 -5.59
N GLU A 105 0.07 -11.65 -5.09
CA GLU A 105 -0.64 -11.43 -3.82
C GLU A 105 -2.07 -12.01 -3.85
N MET A 106 -2.80 -11.85 -4.95
CA MET A 106 -4.13 -12.47 -5.09
C MET A 106 -4.05 -13.98 -4.92
N TYR A 107 -3.07 -14.62 -5.55
CA TYR A 107 -2.90 -16.06 -5.42
C TYR A 107 -2.47 -16.47 -4.01
N GLU A 108 -1.51 -15.75 -3.41
CA GLU A 108 -1.01 -16.03 -2.07
C GLU A 108 -2.06 -15.85 -0.97
N GLU A 109 -2.96 -14.88 -1.13
CA GLU A 109 -3.99 -14.60 -0.12
C GLU A 109 -5.28 -15.40 -0.32
N THR A 110 -5.61 -15.80 -1.55
CA THR A 110 -6.93 -16.36 -1.87
C THR A 110 -6.91 -17.69 -2.61
N GLY A 111 -5.81 -18.01 -3.29
CA GLY A 111 -5.71 -19.15 -4.20
C GLY A 111 -6.34 -18.91 -5.58
N LEU A 112 -6.93 -17.72 -5.79
CA LEU A 112 -7.57 -17.37 -7.05
C LEU A 112 -6.55 -16.94 -8.10
N LYS A 113 -6.81 -17.29 -9.36
CA LYS A 113 -6.09 -16.76 -10.50
C LYS A 113 -6.62 -15.36 -10.83
N PHE A 114 -5.75 -14.38 -10.83
CA PHE A 114 -6.09 -13.00 -11.16
C PHE A 114 -5.63 -12.61 -12.56
N THR A 115 -6.52 -11.97 -13.30
CA THR A 115 -6.23 -11.43 -14.63
C THR A 115 -6.45 -9.92 -14.59
N PRO A 116 -5.38 -9.11 -14.56
CA PRO A 116 -5.48 -7.65 -14.62
C PRO A 116 -6.19 -7.18 -15.88
N LEU A 117 -7.01 -6.14 -15.74
CA LEU A 117 -7.64 -5.43 -16.86
C LEU A 117 -6.76 -4.28 -17.28
N LYS A 118 -6.73 -4.02 -18.57
CA LYS A 118 -6.17 -2.75 -19.06
C LYS A 118 -7.20 -1.64 -18.84
N VAL A 119 -6.90 -0.74 -17.93
CA VAL A 119 -7.72 0.43 -17.62
C VAL A 119 -6.98 1.73 -18.00
N ASP A 120 -7.65 2.87 -17.88
CA ASP A 120 -6.98 4.16 -18.04
C ASP A 120 -5.89 4.29 -16.96
N PRO A 121 -4.64 4.64 -17.32
CA PRO A 121 -3.53 4.79 -16.36
C PRO A 121 -3.82 5.75 -15.20
N ALA A 122 -4.77 6.65 -15.34
CA ALA A 122 -5.19 7.53 -14.25
C ALA A 122 -5.77 6.78 -13.05
N PHE A 123 -6.40 5.60 -13.27
CA PHE A 123 -6.98 4.77 -12.22
C PHE A 123 -5.95 3.92 -11.47
N GLU A 124 -4.78 3.70 -12.08
CA GLU A 124 -3.69 2.89 -11.50
C GLU A 124 -2.57 3.76 -10.93
N LYS A 125 -2.68 5.08 -11.08
CA LYS A 125 -1.68 6.00 -10.56
C LYS A 125 -1.55 5.86 -9.05
N PRO A 126 -0.33 5.65 -8.53
CA PRO A 126 -0.11 5.51 -7.09
C PRO A 126 -0.62 6.71 -6.30
N TYR A 127 -1.33 6.45 -5.23
CA TYR A 127 -1.86 7.43 -4.30
C TYR A 127 -1.41 7.15 -2.87
N PHE A 128 -1.29 8.21 -2.08
CA PHE A 128 -0.94 8.09 -0.67
C PHE A 128 -2.14 7.60 0.14
N THR A 129 -1.92 6.57 0.95
CA THR A 129 -2.99 5.95 1.75
C THR A 129 -3.36 6.76 2.98
N THR A 130 -2.36 7.32 3.67
CA THR A 130 -2.56 8.09 4.90
C THR A 130 -1.49 9.19 5.03
N VAL A 131 -1.44 10.11 4.07
CA VAL A 131 -0.35 11.10 3.92
C VAL A 131 -0.16 12.03 5.13
N GLY A 132 -1.15 12.13 6.01
CA GLY A 132 -1.01 12.85 7.29
C GLY A 132 -0.11 12.15 8.31
N MET A 133 0.24 10.88 8.12
CA MET A 133 1.01 10.07 9.07
C MET A 133 2.16 9.31 8.43
N THR A 134 2.05 8.97 7.16
CA THR A 134 3.01 8.10 6.45
C THR A 134 3.17 8.56 5.00
N ASP A 135 4.33 8.29 4.42
CA ASP A 135 4.57 8.48 2.99
C ASP A 135 4.26 7.23 2.15
N GLU A 136 3.59 6.23 2.76
CA GLU A 136 3.16 5.02 2.06
C GLU A 136 2.17 5.34 0.95
N SER A 137 2.38 4.75 -0.21
CA SER A 137 1.45 4.83 -1.33
C SER A 137 1.16 3.44 -1.92
N CYS A 138 -0.03 3.30 -2.48
CA CYS A 138 -0.47 2.09 -3.15
C CYS A 138 -0.94 2.40 -4.56
N ALA A 139 -0.80 1.43 -5.47
CA ALA A 139 -1.50 1.40 -6.74
C ALA A 139 -2.72 0.48 -6.59
N THR A 140 -3.81 0.77 -7.30
CA THR A 140 -4.95 -0.15 -7.39
C THR A 140 -4.89 -0.87 -8.72
N VAL A 141 -4.96 -2.21 -8.69
CA VAL A 141 -5.03 -3.05 -9.88
C VAL A 141 -6.44 -3.63 -9.99
N TYR A 142 -7.08 -3.40 -11.12
CA TYR A 142 -8.43 -3.88 -11.42
C TYR A 142 -8.38 -5.15 -12.26
N GLY A 143 -9.27 -6.11 -12.01
CA GLY A 143 -9.23 -7.34 -12.78
C GLY A 143 -10.35 -8.32 -12.46
N TYR A 144 -10.19 -9.52 -13.02
CA TYR A 144 -11.06 -10.65 -12.77
C TYR A 144 -10.32 -11.72 -11.99
N ALA A 145 -11.00 -12.27 -10.97
CA ALA A 145 -10.50 -13.39 -10.19
C ALA A 145 -11.30 -14.64 -10.55
N GLU A 146 -10.62 -15.73 -10.87
CA GLU A 146 -11.20 -16.99 -11.32
C GLU A 146 -10.69 -18.16 -10.48
N GLY A 147 -11.51 -19.22 -10.38
CA GLY A 147 -11.18 -20.41 -9.61
C GLY A 147 -11.96 -20.52 -8.32
N GLU A 148 -11.52 -21.42 -7.44
CA GLU A 148 -12.09 -21.64 -6.12
C GLU A 148 -11.15 -21.09 -5.04
N ILE A 149 -11.74 -20.48 -4.00
CA ILE A 149 -10.98 -19.96 -2.88
C ILE A 149 -10.37 -21.11 -2.09
N SER A 150 -9.07 -21.05 -1.89
CA SER A 150 -8.36 -22.02 -1.08
C SER A 150 -8.65 -21.82 0.40
N LYS A 151 -9.20 -22.85 1.04
CA LYS A 151 -9.40 -22.89 2.51
C LYS A 151 -8.09 -23.10 3.27
N GLU A 152 -7.03 -23.53 2.60
CA GLU A 152 -5.71 -23.79 3.19
C GLU A 152 -4.87 -22.50 3.26
N ILE A 153 -5.17 -21.52 2.44
CA ILE A 153 -4.56 -20.20 2.46
C ILE A 153 -5.31 -19.38 3.52
N GLY A 154 -4.75 -19.30 4.73
CA GLY A 154 -5.44 -18.89 5.96
C GLY A 154 -5.90 -17.43 6.08
N ARG A 155 -6.12 -16.70 4.97
CA ARG A 155 -6.52 -15.29 4.98
C ARG A 155 -7.76 -14.96 4.17
N ALA A 156 -8.16 -15.81 3.23
CA ALA A 156 -9.29 -15.54 2.36
C ALA A 156 -10.64 -15.97 2.96
N HIS A 157 -11.57 -15.06 2.98
CA HIS A 157 -12.99 -15.30 3.17
C HIS A 157 -13.75 -14.50 2.12
N VAL A 158 -14.63 -15.14 1.39
CA VAL A 158 -15.62 -14.49 0.50
C VAL A 158 -16.98 -14.58 1.13
#